data_34f39fe4a10f5c4b585adbe4907b25c7
#
_entry.id   34f39fe4a10f5c4b585adbe4907b25c7
#
_cell.length_a   1.000
_cell.length_b   1.000
_cell.length_c   1.000
_cell.angle_alpha   90.00
_cell.angle_beta   90.00
_cell.angle_gamma   90.00
#
_symmetry.space_group_name_H-M   'P 1'
#
loop_
_entity.id
_entity.type
_entity.pdbx_description
1 polymer ?
#
loop_
_entity_poly.entity_id
_entity_poly.type
_entity_poly.pdbx_seq_one_letter_code
_entity_poly.pdbx_strand_id
1 'polypeptide(L)'
;TIAQQTSLGTRKTNQDRAGFAERENSLLMVLADGLGGYAGGELAAETFVDNIINSYERISSATIADPIAFIVLTIAHSHNLINRRAKQADFKSGDARTTAVTCLVQDGYAYWGHVGDSRLYHFRDGRMLSRTEDHSTSEQMRVAGAITEDDMRAPELQGHLLRCVGGPKRPVVTLGTETALQRDDVIFMCSDGLWRAFPIEEISQRLDSVRMEHELDDLIHRAERKIRKDCDNMTAVALRWESDITDHKPLTPERLGEKEQGQLWRAARDVNRQKKRRPSPKPPRENPMRGNVRRDSIESVIEELETYIGNIDRNK
;
A
#
# COMPACT_ATOMS: atom_id res chain seq x y z
N THR A 1 18.18 6.34 -8.10
CA THR A 1 18.67 6.12 -6.70
C THR A 1 17.49 5.83 -5.79
N ILE A 2 17.63 4.83 -4.88
CA ILE A 2 16.67 4.52 -3.82
C ILE A 2 17.35 4.53 -2.46
N ALA A 3 16.67 5.05 -1.43
CA ALA A 3 17.13 5.11 -0.06
C ALA A 3 16.02 4.65 0.89
N GLN A 4 16.39 3.98 1.99
CA GLN A 4 15.50 3.56 3.05
C GLN A 4 16.15 3.80 4.40
N GLN A 5 15.37 4.33 5.34
CA GLN A 5 15.80 4.54 6.72
C GLN A 5 14.68 4.21 7.70
N THR A 6 15.05 3.73 8.88
CA THR A 6 14.10 3.44 9.96
C THR A 6 14.71 3.77 11.32
N SER A 7 13.89 4.20 12.25
CA SER A 7 14.27 4.45 13.64
C SER A 7 13.24 3.91 14.63
N LEU A 8 13.74 3.42 15.75
CA LEU A 8 12.94 2.98 16.87
C LEU A 8 12.24 4.15 17.62
N GLY A 9 12.82 5.36 17.51
CA GLY A 9 12.41 6.49 18.35
C GLY A 9 12.61 6.17 19.84
N THR A 10 11.62 6.50 20.66
CA THR A 10 11.63 6.16 22.11
C THR A 10 10.79 4.92 22.46
N ARG A 11 10.26 4.23 21.45
CA ARG A 11 9.46 3.01 21.62
C ARG A 11 10.34 1.82 22.04
N LYS A 12 9.73 0.77 22.60
CA LYS A 12 10.44 -0.46 22.97
C LYS A 12 10.67 -1.41 21.80
N THR A 13 9.79 -1.35 20.81
CA THR A 13 9.83 -2.16 19.58
C THR A 13 9.58 -1.27 18.39
N ASN A 14 10.23 -1.59 17.27
CA ASN A 14 9.91 -0.96 16.00
C ASN A 14 8.84 -1.81 15.33
N GLN A 15 7.62 -1.25 15.18
CA GLN A 15 6.49 -1.90 14.50
C GLN A 15 6.38 -1.49 13.03
N ASP A 16 7.15 -0.49 12.61
CA ASP A 16 7.26 -0.12 11.20
C ASP A 16 8.06 -1.17 10.43
N ARG A 17 7.65 -1.41 9.19
CA ARG A 17 8.41 -2.19 8.21
C ARG A 17 8.35 -1.50 6.86
N ALA A 18 9.46 -1.56 6.15
CA ALA A 18 9.52 -1.13 4.77
C ALA A 18 10.47 -2.03 3.98
N GLY A 19 10.36 -1.98 2.68
CA GLY A 19 11.26 -2.67 1.78
C GLY A 19 11.00 -2.26 0.34
N PHE A 20 11.93 -2.65 -0.51
CA PHE A 20 11.81 -2.49 -1.95
C PHE A 20 12.37 -3.71 -2.67
N ALA A 21 11.95 -3.90 -3.89
CA ALA A 21 12.48 -4.95 -4.78
C ALA A 21 12.56 -4.40 -6.20
N GLU A 22 13.67 -4.71 -6.87
CA GLU A 22 13.97 -4.24 -8.22
C GLU A 22 13.92 -5.40 -9.22
N ARG A 23 13.48 -5.08 -10.42
CA ARG A 23 13.55 -5.94 -11.60
C ARG A 23 14.00 -5.09 -12.79
N GLU A 24 14.35 -5.71 -13.90
CA GLU A 24 14.91 -5.03 -15.07
C GLU A 24 14.13 -3.77 -15.48
N ASN A 25 12.78 -3.82 -15.47
CA ASN A 25 11.93 -2.75 -15.96
C ASN A 25 10.93 -2.24 -14.91
N SER A 26 11.09 -2.61 -13.64
CA SER A 26 10.18 -2.19 -12.59
C SER A 26 10.83 -2.17 -11.21
N LEU A 27 10.29 -1.32 -10.34
CA LEU A 27 10.68 -1.18 -8.94
C LEU A 27 9.42 -1.17 -8.08
N LEU A 28 9.41 -2.00 -7.05
CA LEU A 28 8.37 -2.01 -6.03
C LEU A 28 8.91 -1.40 -4.74
N MET A 29 8.13 -0.52 -4.11
CA MET A 29 8.35 -0.01 -2.75
C MET A 29 7.14 -0.30 -1.88
N VAL A 30 7.38 -0.67 -0.64
CA VAL A 30 6.34 -1.03 0.34
C VAL A 30 6.68 -0.45 1.70
N LEU A 31 5.68 0.11 2.39
CA LEU A 31 5.81 0.60 3.76
C LEU A 31 4.56 0.24 4.55
N ALA A 32 4.75 -0.13 5.80
CA ALA A 32 3.71 -0.54 6.74
C ALA A 32 4.06 -0.06 8.15
N ASP A 33 3.11 0.59 8.82
CA ASP A 33 3.18 1.00 10.21
C ASP A 33 2.24 0.11 11.02
N GLY A 34 2.82 -0.66 11.94
CA GLY A 34 2.12 -1.68 12.69
C GLY A 34 1.30 -1.11 13.85
N LEU A 35 0.03 -1.43 13.88
CA LEU A 35 -0.94 -0.94 14.84
C LEU A 35 -1.37 -2.03 15.81
N GLY A 36 -1.37 -1.72 17.10
CA GLY A 36 -1.77 -2.64 18.14
C GLY A 36 -0.71 -2.81 19.20
N GLY A 37 -1.13 -3.13 20.42
CA GLY A 37 -0.21 -3.29 21.55
C GLY A 37 0.82 -4.40 21.28
N TYR A 38 2.10 -4.05 21.38
CA TYR A 38 3.24 -4.97 21.33
C TYR A 38 3.42 -5.80 20.04
N ALA A 39 3.34 -7.13 20.12
CA ALA A 39 3.74 -8.04 19.05
C ALA A 39 2.76 -8.11 17.86
N GLY A 40 1.52 -7.65 18.01
CA GLY A 40 0.50 -7.74 16.95
C GLY A 40 0.76 -6.81 15.77
N GLY A 41 1.16 -5.56 16.05
CA GLY A 41 1.51 -4.58 15.03
C GLY A 41 2.74 -4.99 14.24
N GLU A 42 3.79 -5.45 14.92
CA GLU A 42 5.01 -5.95 14.31
C GLU A 42 4.73 -7.13 13.37
N LEU A 43 3.98 -8.14 13.84
CA LEU A 43 3.56 -9.28 13.02
C LEU A 43 2.80 -8.83 11.78
N ALA A 44 1.91 -7.85 11.91
CA ALA A 44 1.09 -7.37 10.81
C ALA A 44 1.92 -6.64 9.76
N ALA A 45 2.78 -5.71 10.16
CA ALA A 45 3.64 -4.94 9.27
C ALA A 45 4.65 -5.84 8.54
N GLU A 46 5.31 -6.77 9.25
CA GLU A 46 6.21 -7.76 8.65
C GLU A 46 5.48 -8.66 7.65
N THR A 47 4.32 -9.21 8.05
CA THR A 47 3.53 -10.06 7.15
C THR A 47 3.12 -9.31 5.89
N PHE A 48 2.75 -8.04 6.01
CA PHE A 48 2.36 -7.20 4.89
C PHE A 48 3.52 -7.00 3.91
N VAL A 49 4.64 -6.48 4.39
CA VAL A 49 5.81 -6.18 3.55
C VAL A 49 6.34 -7.44 2.87
N ASP A 50 6.52 -8.52 3.61
CA ASP A 50 7.00 -9.80 3.08
C ASP A 50 6.08 -10.35 2.00
N ASN A 51 4.75 -10.32 2.22
CA ASN A 51 3.81 -10.84 1.25
C ASN A 51 3.82 -10.05 -0.05
N ILE A 52 3.89 -8.72 0.02
CA ILE A 52 3.92 -7.87 -1.19
C ILE A 52 5.21 -8.11 -1.98
N ILE A 53 6.38 -8.08 -1.31
CA ILE A 53 7.69 -8.30 -1.95
C ILE A 53 7.76 -9.71 -2.56
N ASN A 54 7.42 -10.75 -1.78
CA ASN A 54 7.43 -12.14 -2.28
C ASN A 54 6.46 -12.33 -3.47
N SER A 55 5.31 -11.65 -3.46
CA SER A 55 4.35 -11.71 -4.58
C SER A 55 4.93 -11.08 -5.84
N TYR A 56 5.66 -9.97 -5.70
CA TYR A 56 6.33 -9.29 -6.79
C TYR A 56 7.49 -10.12 -7.38
N GLU A 57 8.33 -10.69 -6.53
CA GLU A 57 9.49 -11.50 -6.95
C GLU A 57 9.09 -12.79 -7.67
N ARG A 58 7.92 -13.36 -7.36
CA ARG A 58 7.41 -14.57 -8.01
C ARG A 58 6.81 -14.35 -9.41
N ILE A 59 6.62 -13.12 -9.82
CA ILE A 59 6.12 -12.83 -11.16
C ILE A 59 7.22 -13.16 -12.18
N SER A 60 6.92 -14.05 -13.11
CA SER A 60 7.89 -14.49 -14.13
C SER A 60 7.98 -13.59 -15.36
N SER A 61 6.97 -12.76 -15.62
CA SER A 61 6.95 -11.82 -16.73
C SER A 61 7.86 -10.60 -16.46
N ALA A 62 8.43 -10.01 -17.50
CA ALA A 62 9.30 -8.83 -17.37
C ALA A 62 8.56 -7.62 -16.78
N THR A 63 7.25 -7.50 -17.07
CA THR A 63 6.38 -6.44 -16.58
C THR A 63 5.13 -7.01 -15.94
N ILE A 64 4.48 -6.23 -15.07
CA ILE A 64 3.18 -6.53 -14.48
C ILE A 64 2.11 -6.00 -15.43
N ALA A 65 1.26 -6.87 -15.94
CA ALA A 65 0.25 -6.53 -16.95
C ALA A 65 -0.78 -5.51 -16.44
N ASP A 66 -1.15 -5.60 -15.15
CA ASP A 66 -2.04 -4.66 -14.48
C ASP A 66 -1.47 -4.27 -13.11
N PRO A 67 -0.69 -3.17 -13.04
CA PRO A 67 -0.10 -2.66 -11.79
C PRO A 67 -1.13 -2.37 -10.70
N ILE A 68 -2.29 -1.84 -11.06
CA ILE A 68 -3.35 -1.47 -10.11
C ILE A 68 -4.01 -2.73 -9.53
N ALA A 69 -4.34 -3.70 -10.38
CA ALA A 69 -4.87 -4.98 -9.89
C ALA A 69 -3.85 -5.70 -8.99
N PHE A 70 -2.56 -5.70 -9.34
CA PHE A 70 -1.50 -6.26 -8.49
C PHE A 70 -1.51 -5.64 -7.10
N ILE A 71 -1.54 -4.30 -6.99
CA ILE A 71 -1.54 -3.58 -5.72
C ILE A 71 -2.78 -3.95 -4.89
N VAL A 72 -3.98 -3.86 -5.47
CA VAL A 72 -5.24 -4.15 -4.75
C VAL A 72 -5.28 -5.58 -4.25
N LEU A 73 -4.93 -6.55 -5.11
CA LEU A 73 -5.02 -7.97 -4.79
C LEU A 73 -3.99 -8.39 -3.74
N THR A 74 -2.77 -7.88 -3.81
CA THR A 74 -1.74 -8.22 -2.84
C THR A 74 -2.03 -7.58 -1.48
N ILE A 75 -2.59 -6.37 -1.40
CA ILE A 75 -3.09 -5.76 -0.15
C ILE A 75 -4.24 -6.58 0.43
N ALA A 76 -5.22 -6.99 -0.37
CA ALA A 76 -6.33 -7.83 0.08
C ALA A 76 -5.86 -9.20 0.55
N HIS A 77 -4.90 -9.82 -0.14
CA HIS A 77 -4.28 -11.08 0.28
C HIS A 77 -3.53 -10.92 1.60
N SER A 78 -2.74 -9.85 1.77
CA SER A 78 -2.04 -9.54 3.01
C SER A 78 -3.00 -9.43 4.21
N HIS A 79 -4.17 -8.81 4.02
CA HIS A 79 -5.19 -8.73 5.06
C HIS A 79 -5.60 -10.13 5.57
N ASN A 80 -5.88 -11.06 4.66
CA ASN A 80 -6.27 -12.42 5.01
C ASN A 80 -5.11 -13.18 5.67
N LEU A 81 -3.89 -12.98 5.19
CA LEU A 81 -2.69 -13.61 5.74
C LEU A 81 -2.38 -13.10 7.16
N ILE A 82 -2.47 -11.80 7.41
CA ILE A 82 -2.31 -11.20 8.75
C ILE A 82 -3.31 -11.82 9.73
N ASN A 83 -4.60 -11.86 9.36
CA ASN A 83 -5.63 -12.43 10.22
C ASN A 83 -5.38 -13.92 10.53
N ARG A 84 -4.89 -14.69 9.56
CA ARG A 84 -4.52 -16.10 9.72
C ARG A 84 -3.33 -16.26 10.66
N ARG A 85 -2.24 -15.50 10.46
CA ARG A 85 -1.05 -15.52 11.31
C ARG A 85 -1.35 -15.05 12.73
N ALA A 86 -2.15 -13.99 12.88
CA ALA A 86 -2.60 -13.51 14.18
C ALA A 86 -3.35 -14.59 14.98
N LYS A 87 -4.26 -15.32 14.31
CA LYS A 87 -4.97 -16.46 14.92
C LYS A 87 -4.01 -17.60 15.32
N GLN A 88 -3.00 -17.91 14.50
CA GLN A 88 -2.00 -18.94 14.83
C GLN A 88 -1.10 -18.55 16.01
N ALA A 89 -0.89 -17.26 16.23
CA ALA A 89 -0.12 -16.71 17.34
C ALA A 89 -0.98 -16.35 18.57
N ASP A 90 -2.22 -16.83 18.63
CA ASP A 90 -3.20 -16.61 19.72
C ASP A 90 -3.51 -15.13 20.01
N PHE A 91 -3.36 -14.25 19.02
CA PHE A 91 -3.83 -12.87 19.12
C PHE A 91 -5.36 -12.80 19.04
N LYS A 92 -5.95 -11.87 19.79
CA LYS A 92 -7.38 -11.57 19.65
C LYS A 92 -7.66 -10.96 18.28
N SER A 93 -8.90 -11.15 17.81
CA SER A 93 -9.33 -10.54 16.54
C SER A 93 -9.18 -9.01 16.60
N GLY A 94 -8.38 -8.48 15.69
CA GLY A 94 -8.11 -7.05 15.60
C GLY A 94 -6.86 -6.55 16.34
N ASP A 95 -6.11 -7.42 17.02
CA ASP A 95 -4.85 -7.01 17.67
C ASP A 95 -3.70 -6.83 16.67
N ALA A 96 -3.72 -7.57 15.57
CA ALA A 96 -2.73 -7.47 14.49
C ALA A 96 -3.29 -6.66 13.33
N ARG A 97 -2.83 -5.42 13.20
CA ARG A 97 -3.23 -4.48 12.16
C ARG A 97 -2.03 -3.65 11.73
N THR A 98 -2.10 -3.12 10.51
CA THR A 98 -1.05 -2.24 9.99
C THR A 98 -1.64 -1.25 8.98
N THR A 99 -0.98 -0.12 8.79
CA THR A 99 -1.15 0.70 7.58
C THR A 99 -0.57 -0.04 6.38
N ALA A 100 -0.79 0.47 5.20
CA ALA A 100 -0.24 -0.07 3.97
C ALA A 100 0.00 1.04 2.96
N VAL A 101 1.22 1.15 2.46
CA VAL A 101 1.54 1.96 1.27
C VAL A 101 2.35 1.07 0.33
N THR A 102 1.88 0.95 -0.89
CA THR A 102 2.57 0.18 -1.93
C THR A 102 2.68 1.04 -3.17
N CYS A 103 3.88 1.18 -3.71
CA CYS A 103 4.16 1.89 -4.95
C CYS A 103 4.92 0.97 -5.90
N LEU A 104 4.41 0.84 -7.11
CA LEU A 104 5.07 0.16 -8.22
C LEU A 104 5.44 1.19 -9.27
N VAL A 105 6.72 1.27 -9.61
CA VAL A 105 7.22 2.05 -10.74
C VAL A 105 7.54 1.10 -11.87
N GLN A 106 6.93 1.30 -13.02
CA GLN A 106 7.12 0.49 -14.21
C GLN A 106 6.97 1.35 -15.47
N ASP A 107 7.85 1.15 -16.44
CA ASP A 107 7.83 1.86 -17.72
C ASP A 107 7.76 3.40 -17.57
N GLY A 108 8.39 3.95 -16.52
CA GLY A 108 8.40 5.38 -16.21
C GLY A 108 7.12 5.94 -15.61
N TYR A 109 6.19 5.07 -15.20
CA TYR A 109 4.99 5.45 -14.46
C TYR A 109 5.04 4.94 -13.02
N ALA A 110 4.55 5.74 -12.10
CA ALA A 110 4.30 5.33 -10.72
C ALA A 110 2.81 5.01 -10.53
N TYR A 111 2.55 3.87 -9.91
CA TYR A 111 1.23 3.37 -9.52
C TYR A 111 1.25 3.12 -8.03
N TRP A 112 0.27 3.61 -7.29
CA TRP A 112 0.25 3.38 -5.84
C TRP A 112 -1.15 3.14 -5.29
N GLY A 113 -1.16 2.46 -4.15
CA GLY A 113 -2.36 2.27 -3.34
C GLY A 113 -1.99 2.29 -1.87
N HIS A 114 -2.93 2.77 -1.05
CA HIS A 114 -2.71 2.85 0.39
C HIS A 114 -3.94 2.55 1.22
N VAL A 115 -3.71 2.18 2.48
CA VAL A 115 -4.69 2.04 3.54
C VAL A 115 -4.05 2.55 4.84
N GLY A 116 -4.65 3.57 5.46
CA GLY A 116 -4.10 4.14 6.69
C GLY A 116 -3.66 5.58 6.52
N ASP A 117 -2.74 6.01 7.37
CA ASP A 117 -2.18 7.36 7.48
C ASP A 117 -0.66 7.43 7.30
N SER A 118 -0.03 6.31 6.96
CA SER A 118 1.27 6.34 6.31
C SER A 118 1.11 6.91 4.92
N ARG A 119 2.03 7.75 4.51
CA ARG A 119 1.87 8.59 3.32
C ARG A 119 2.84 8.25 2.21
N LEU A 120 2.39 8.48 0.97
CA LEU A 120 3.22 8.61 -0.21
C LEU A 120 3.11 10.04 -0.73
N TYR A 121 4.24 10.61 -1.10
CA TYR A 121 4.37 11.92 -1.72
C TYR A 121 5.07 11.80 -3.06
N HIS A 122 4.66 12.62 -4.01
CA HIS A 122 5.36 12.87 -5.27
C HIS A 122 5.88 14.29 -5.27
N PHE A 123 7.20 14.44 -5.34
CA PHE A 123 7.87 15.74 -5.41
C PHE A 123 8.51 15.94 -6.78
N ARG A 124 8.51 17.19 -7.25
CA ARG A 124 9.23 17.67 -8.43
C ARG A 124 9.78 19.05 -8.15
N ASP A 125 11.04 19.28 -8.49
CA ASP A 125 11.73 20.57 -8.26
C ASP A 125 11.58 21.07 -6.80
N GLY A 126 11.72 20.18 -5.82
CA GLY A 126 11.58 20.48 -4.40
C GLY A 126 10.16 20.88 -3.96
N ARG A 127 9.12 20.59 -4.76
CA ARG A 127 7.72 20.91 -4.46
C ARG A 127 6.85 19.66 -4.48
N MET A 128 5.89 19.62 -3.59
CA MET A 128 4.88 18.56 -3.57
C MET A 128 3.89 18.73 -4.73
N LEU A 129 3.82 17.73 -5.62
CA LEU A 129 2.79 17.64 -6.66
C LEU A 129 1.53 16.94 -6.17
N SER A 130 1.69 15.86 -5.40
CA SER A 130 0.57 15.10 -4.84
C SER A 130 0.99 14.34 -3.59
N ARG A 131 0.01 13.96 -2.77
CA ARG A 131 0.15 13.02 -1.66
C ARG A 131 -1.06 12.12 -1.52
N THR A 132 -0.92 11.04 -0.80
CA THR A 132 -2.05 10.22 -0.33
C THR A 132 -2.90 11.00 0.69
N GLU A 133 -4.20 10.77 0.69
CA GLU A 133 -5.12 11.30 1.71
C GLU A 133 -5.28 10.28 2.83
N ASP A 134 -5.00 10.67 4.08
CA ASP A 134 -5.01 9.77 5.22
C ASP A 134 -6.40 9.19 5.48
N HIS A 135 -6.47 7.94 5.84
CA HIS A 135 -7.70 7.37 6.35
C HIS A 135 -7.85 7.60 7.85
N SER A 136 -7.92 8.88 8.24
CA SER A 136 -8.01 9.32 9.63
C SER A 136 -9.10 10.36 9.85
N THR A 137 -9.51 10.55 11.11
CA THR A 137 -10.49 11.61 11.46
C THR A 137 -9.90 13.00 11.28
N SER A 138 -8.59 13.19 11.50
CA SER A 138 -7.92 14.46 11.25
C SER A 138 -7.94 14.86 9.77
N GLU A 139 -7.74 13.92 8.86
CA GLU A 139 -7.86 14.18 7.42
C GLU A 139 -9.29 14.57 7.03
N GLN A 140 -10.31 13.91 7.60
CA GLN A 140 -11.69 14.33 7.38
C GLN A 140 -11.96 15.75 7.83
N MET A 141 -11.40 16.18 8.97
CA MET A 141 -11.49 17.56 9.47
C MET A 141 -10.78 18.55 8.53
N ARG A 142 -9.59 18.17 8.00
CA ARG A 142 -8.84 18.95 7.03
C ARG A 142 -9.63 19.14 5.73
N VAL A 143 -10.17 18.07 5.19
CA VAL A 143 -11.01 18.11 3.96
C VAL A 143 -12.27 18.96 4.17
N ALA A 144 -12.85 18.91 5.38
CA ALA A 144 -13.98 19.77 5.76
C ALA A 144 -13.59 21.24 6.03
N GLY A 145 -12.29 21.58 5.96
CA GLY A 145 -11.80 22.94 6.22
C GLY A 145 -11.78 23.34 7.69
N ALA A 146 -11.96 22.40 8.61
CA ALA A 146 -11.96 22.65 10.07
C ALA A 146 -10.55 22.81 10.64
N ILE A 147 -9.55 22.19 10.01
CA ILE A 147 -8.12 22.27 10.37
C ILE A 147 -7.26 22.37 9.10
N THR A 148 -6.04 22.86 9.25
CA THR A 148 -5.04 22.92 8.18
C THR A 148 -4.18 21.65 8.14
N GLU A 149 -3.36 21.48 7.10
CA GLU A 149 -2.34 20.44 7.01
C GLU A 149 -1.33 20.53 8.17
N ASP A 150 -0.97 21.76 8.55
CA ASP A 150 -0.05 22.01 9.65
C ASP A 150 -0.65 21.61 11.01
N ASP A 151 -1.94 21.83 11.20
CA ASP A 151 -2.64 21.44 12.44
C ASP A 151 -2.65 19.92 12.62
N MET A 152 -2.64 19.13 11.53
CA MET A 152 -2.59 17.66 11.62
C MET A 152 -1.32 17.14 12.29
N ARG A 153 -0.25 17.93 12.38
CA ARG A 153 0.99 17.57 13.08
C ARG A 153 0.92 17.79 14.59
N ALA A 154 -0.07 18.53 15.07
CA ALA A 154 -0.23 18.79 16.50
C ALA A 154 -0.66 17.49 17.24
N PRO A 155 -0.02 17.14 18.37
CA PRO A 155 -0.36 15.92 19.12
C PRO A 155 -1.83 15.87 19.55
N GLU A 156 -2.43 17.00 19.85
CA GLU A 156 -3.83 17.13 20.29
C GLU A 156 -4.84 16.80 19.17
N LEU A 157 -4.41 16.90 17.93
CA LEU A 157 -5.21 16.65 16.73
C LEU A 157 -4.85 15.30 16.06
N GLN A 158 -4.12 14.43 16.76
CA GLN A 158 -3.90 13.06 16.32
C GLN A 158 -5.24 12.35 16.17
N GLY A 159 -5.65 12.14 14.92
CA GLY A 159 -6.93 11.53 14.59
C GLY A 159 -6.94 10.02 14.80
N HIS A 160 -8.13 9.47 15.02
CA HIS A 160 -8.30 8.03 14.99
C HIS A 160 -8.15 7.50 13.56
N LEU A 161 -7.38 6.43 13.41
CA LEU A 161 -7.27 5.71 12.15
C LEU A 161 -8.60 5.01 11.83
N LEU A 162 -9.12 5.25 10.63
CA LEU A 162 -10.42 4.76 10.18
C LEU A 162 -10.31 3.46 9.38
N ARG A 163 -9.17 3.23 8.73
CA ARG A 163 -8.92 2.06 7.88
C ARG A 163 -7.52 1.52 8.13
N CYS A 164 -7.42 0.19 8.14
CA CYS A 164 -6.16 -0.54 8.29
C CYS A 164 -6.24 -1.89 7.57
N VAL A 165 -5.09 -2.52 7.38
CA VAL A 165 -4.97 -3.90 6.89
C VAL A 165 -4.84 -4.82 8.11
N GLY A 166 -5.46 -6.00 8.09
CA GLY A 166 -5.67 -6.85 9.26
C GLY A 166 -6.96 -6.49 10.02
N GLY A 167 -7.30 -7.26 11.04
CA GLY A 167 -8.51 -7.08 11.82
C GLY A 167 -9.79 -7.57 11.10
N PRO A 168 -10.98 -7.27 11.67
CA PRO A 168 -12.22 -7.91 11.24
C PRO A 168 -12.85 -7.31 9.97
N LYS A 169 -12.48 -6.07 9.60
CA LYS A 169 -13.07 -5.37 8.45
C LYS A 169 -12.12 -5.44 7.26
N ARG A 170 -12.64 -5.82 6.10
CA ARG A 170 -11.87 -5.79 4.83
C ARG A 170 -11.35 -4.37 4.56
N PRO A 171 -10.10 -4.21 4.13
CA PRO A 171 -9.55 -2.91 3.81
C PRO A 171 -10.17 -2.37 2.52
N VAL A 172 -10.46 -1.08 2.51
CA VAL A 172 -10.78 -0.34 1.29
C VAL A 172 -9.51 0.39 0.86
N VAL A 173 -8.89 -0.09 -0.22
CA VAL A 173 -7.67 0.49 -0.77
C VAL A 173 -8.03 1.77 -1.52
N THR A 174 -7.36 2.88 -1.21
CA THR A 174 -7.42 4.09 -2.02
C THR A 174 -6.25 4.06 -3.00
N LEU A 175 -6.57 4.26 -4.28
CA LEU A 175 -5.61 4.25 -5.37
C LEU A 175 -5.22 5.66 -5.75
N GLY A 176 -3.95 5.85 -6.07
CA GLY A 176 -3.47 7.06 -6.70
C GLY A 176 -3.73 7.06 -8.20
N THR A 177 -3.64 8.23 -8.80
CA THR A 177 -3.67 8.37 -10.25
C THR A 177 -2.34 7.88 -10.83
N GLU A 178 -2.40 7.09 -11.89
CA GLU A 178 -1.21 6.75 -12.69
C GLU A 178 -0.44 8.02 -13.05
N THR A 179 0.84 8.08 -12.67
CA THR A 179 1.63 9.30 -12.76
C THR A 179 2.92 9.06 -13.56
N ALA A 180 3.08 9.78 -14.66
CA ALA A 180 4.31 9.77 -15.44
C ALA A 180 5.43 10.49 -14.65
N LEU A 181 6.55 9.79 -14.47
CA LEU A 181 7.74 10.32 -13.82
C LEU A 181 8.61 11.10 -14.81
N GLN A 182 9.18 12.19 -14.35
CA GLN A 182 10.21 12.97 -15.03
C GLN A 182 11.53 12.82 -14.30
N ARG A 183 12.64 13.10 -14.99
CA ARG A 183 13.95 13.09 -14.35
C ARG A 183 13.93 13.97 -13.10
N ASP A 184 14.57 13.47 -12.05
CA ASP A 184 14.70 14.06 -10.72
C ASP A 184 13.38 14.12 -9.90
N ASP A 185 12.27 13.56 -10.40
CA ASP A 185 11.12 13.33 -9.54
C ASP A 185 11.50 12.45 -8.35
N VAL A 186 10.93 12.78 -7.19
CA VAL A 186 11.10 11.98 -5.98
C VAL A 186 9.76 11.40 -5.56
N ILE A 187 9.68 10.07 -5.47
CA ILE A 187 8.61 9.36 -4.78
C ILE A 187 9.08 9.06 -3.37
N PHE A 188 8.36 9.57 -2.39
CA PHE A 188 8.70 9.46 -0.98
C PHE A 188 7.56 8.82 -0.19
N MET A 189 7.87 7.80 0.59
CA MET A 189 6.92 7.11 1.47
C MET A 189 7.41 7.18 2.91
N CYS A 190 6.52 7.47 3.87
CA CYS A 190 6.88 7.48 5.28
C CYS A 190 5.72 7.15 6.21
N SER A 191 6.05 6.63 7.40
CA SER A 191 5.12 6.49 8.53
C SER A 191 4.82 7.85 9.18
N ASP A 192 3.80 7.86 10.05
CA ASP A 192 3.31 9.09 10.68
C ASP A 192 4.33 9.72 11.63
N GLY A 193 5.18 8.94 12.28
CA GLY A 193 6.25 9.46 13.13
C GLY A 193 7.20 10.42 12.40
N LEU A 194 7.40 10.25 11.08
CA LEU A 194 8.25 11.15 10.32
C LEU A 194 7.50 12.35 9.74
N TRP A 195 6.35 12.16 9.06
CA TRP A 195 5.66 13.28 8.44
C TRP A 195 5.06 14.27 9.46
N ARG A 196 4.81 13.82 10.69
CA ARG A 196 4.42 14.72 11.79
C ARG A 196 5.57 15.59 12.30
N ALA A 197 6.81 15.14 12.14
CA ALA A 197 7.98 15.84 12.64
C ALA A 197 8.28 17.15 11.92
N PHE A 198 7.98 17.25 10.61
CA PHE A 198 8.38 18.38 9.77
C PHE A 198 7.26 18.88 8.85
N PRO A 199 7.27 20.18 8.49
CA PRO A 199 6.51 20.67 7.36
C PRO A 199 6.94 19.94 6.08
N ILE A 200 5.99 19.73 5.18
CA ILE A 200 6.27 18.98 3.95
C ILE A 200 7.26 19.70 3.03
N GLU A 201 7.29 21.01 3.08
CA GLU A 201 8.24 21.85 2.35
C GLU A 201 9.68 21.59 2.79
N GLU A 202 9.89 21.40 4.10
CA GLU A 202 11.23 21.05 4.62
C GLU A 202 11.67 19.67 4.14
N ILE A 203 10.78 18.68 4.13
CA ILE A 203 11.07 17.34 3.62
C ILE A 203 11.37 17.39 2.12
N SER A 204 10.52 18.05 1.32
CA SER A 204 10.68 18.09 -0.13
C SER A 204 11.97 18.77 -0.57
N GLN A 205 12.33 19.90 0.06
CA GLN A 205 13.57 20.62 -0.25
C GLN A 205 14.83 19.83 0.08
N ARG A 206 14.81 19.05 1.17
CA ARG A 206 15.94 18.19 1.52
C ARG A 206 16.07 17.01 0.57
N LEU A 207 14.98 16.36 0.23
CA LEU A 207 14.99 15.21 -0.67
C LEU A 207 15.29 15.60 -2.14
N ASP A 208 15.25 16.88 -2.47
CA ASP A 208 15.68 17.39 -3.77
C ASP A 208 17.20 17.37 -3.95
N SER A 209 17.95 17.13 -2.87
CA SER A 209 19.40 17.02 -2.88
C SER A 209 19.91 15.82 -3.68
N VAL A 210 21.03 15.97 -4.37
CA VAL A 210 21.77 14.86 -5.01
C VAL A 210 22.26 13.80 -4.00
N ARG A 211 22.31 14.16 -2.71
CA ARG A 211 22.68 13.26 -1.59
C ARG A 211 21.44 12.76 -0.84
N MET A 212 20.42 12.38 -1.55
CA MET A 212 19.12 12.00 -0.98
C MET A 212 19.22 10.98 0.17
N GLU A 213 20.13 9.99 0.08
CA GLU A 213 20.36 9.01 1.16
C GLU A 213 20.82 9.66 2.46
N HIS A 214 21.80 10.57 2.37
CA HIS A 214 22.30 11.30 3.53
C HIS A 214 21.24 12.24 4.11
N GLU A 215 20.48 12.93 3.25
CA GLU A 215 19.41 13.82 3.71
C GLU A 215 18.29 13.06 4.39
N LEU A 216 17.96 11.83 3.91
CA LEU A 216 16.96 10.97 4.56
C LEU A 216 17.42 10.53 5.95
N ASP A 217 18.68 10.15 6.10
CA ASP A 217 19.29 9.80 7.39
C ASP A 217 19.26 10.99 8.36
N ASP A 218 19.70 12.19 7.90
CA ASP A 218 19.66 13.41 8.70
C ASP A 218 18.23 13.81 9.11
N LEU A 219 17.23 13.63 8.23
CA LEU A 219 15.84 13.87 8.57
C LEU A 219 15.38 13.01 9.75
N ILE A 220 15.66 11.71 9.74
CA ILE A 220 15.32 10.79 10.84
C ILE A 220 16.00 11.24 12.14
N HIS A 221 17.29 11.47 12.13
CA HIS A 221 18.03 11.91 13.32
C HIS A 221 17.56 13.27 13.85
N ARG A 222 17.16 14.18 12.97
CA ARG A 222 16.61 15.49 13.39
C ARG A 222 15.22 15.35 13.99
N ALA A 223 14.39 14.45 13.46
CA ALA A 223 13.07 14.16 14.03
C ALA A 223 13.20 13.66 15.46
N GLU A 224 14.12 12.71 15.73
CA GLU A 224 14.41 12.21 17.08
C GLU A 224 14.82 13.33 18.03
N ARG A 225 15.73 14.20 17.58
CA ARG A 225 16.21 15.36 18.38
C ARG A 225 15.11 16.38 18.65
N LYS A 226 14.18 16.56 17.71
CA LYS A 226 13.09 17.54 17.80
C LYS A 226 11.99 17.07 18.75
N ILE A 227 11.56 15.80 18.63
CA ILE A 227 10.44 15.24 19.40
C ILE A 227 10.88 14.89 20.84
N ARG A 228 12.09 14.38 21.05
CA ARG A 228 12.76 14.02 22.30
C ARG A 228 12.01 13.01 23.19
N LYS A 229 10.75 13.30 23.55
CA LYS A 229 9.91 12.43 24.39
C LYS A 229 8.74 11.91 23.56
N ASP A 230 8.38 10.65 23.78
CA ASP A 230 7.27 9.97 23.09
C ASP A 230 7.41 9.96 21.56
N CYS A 231 8.67 9.90 21.08
CA CYS A 231 9.00 9.76 19.68
C CYS A 231 8.55 8.40 19.17
N ASP A 232 7.69 8.37 18.17
CA ASP A 232 7.22 7.13 17.56
C ASP A 232 8.29 6.45 16.70
N ASN A 233 7.99 5.24 16.24
CA ASN A 233 8.75 4.63 15.18
C ASN A 233 8.69 5.55 13.93
N MET A 234 9.78 5.63 13.21
CA MET A 234 9.90 6.44 12.01
C MET A 234 10.52 5.59 10.92
N THR A 235 9.83 5.48 9.81
CA THR A 235 10.33 4.73 8.66
C THR A 235 10.03 5.49 7.38
N ALA A 236 11.00 5.51 6.47
CA ALA A 236 10.85 6.15 5.18
C ALA A 236 11.59 5.40 4.07
N VAL A 237 11.04 5.50 2.86
CA VAL A 237 11.64 5.04 1.59
C VAL A 237 11.52 6.18 0.60
N ALA A 238 12.62 6.51 -0.08
CA ALA A 238 12.68 7.55 -1.11
C ALA A 238 13.28 7.00 -2.39
N LEU A 239 12.65 7.27 -3.51
CA LEU A 239 13.14 6.98 -4.86
C LEU A 239 13.33 8.29 -5.61
N ARG A 240 14.54 8.56 -6.13
CA ARG A 240 14.78 9.56 -7.16
C ARG A 240 14.78 8.89 -8.52
N TRP A 241 13.95 9.38 -9.42
CA TRP A 241 13.89 8.91 -10.80
C TRP A 241 14.96 9.59 -11.65
N GLU A 242 15.89 8.82 -12.23
CA GLU A 242 17.05 9.35 -12.95
C GLU A 242 16.99 9.14 -14.46
N SER A 243 15.92 8.52 -14.95
CA SER A 243 15.78 8.23 -16.38
C SER A 243 15.17 9.38 -17.16
N ASP A 244 15.72 9.61 -18.36
CA ASP A 244 15.17 10.57 -19.34
C ASP A 244 14.16 9.94 -20.30
N ILE A 245 13.57 8.78 -19.95
CA ILE A 245 12.63 8.12 -20.85
C ILE A 245 11.41 9.03 -21.06
N THR A 246 11.34 9.68 -22.20
CA THR A 246 10.27 10.62 -22.59
C THR A 246 9.17 9.95 -23.41
N ASP A 247 9.39 8.73 -23.92
CA ASP A 247 8.44 7.99 -24.77
C ASP A 247 7.57 7.01 -23.97
N HIS A 248 6.95 7.50 -22.91
CA HIS A 248 5.99 6.72 -22.15
C HIS A 248 4.64 6.73 -22.84
N LYS A 249 4.19 5.56 -23.28
CA LYS A 249 2.81 5.37 -23.70
C LYS A 249 2.05 4.71 -22.54
N PRO A 250 0.98 5.33 -22.02
CA PRO A 250 0.18 4.73 -20.96
C PRO A 250 -0.18 3.28 -21.31
N LEU A 251 -0.17 2.40 -20.32
CA LEU A 251 -0.73 1.05 -20.45
C LEU A 251 -2.25 1.18 -20.61
N THR A 252 -2.70 1.46 -21.84
CA THR A 252 -4.14 1.37 -22.13
C THR A 252 -4.56 -0.09 -22.20
N PRO A 253 -5.79 -0.45 -21.80
CA PRO A 253 -6.34 -1.80 -21.92
C PRO A 253 -6.20 -2.41 -23.34
N GLU A 254 -6.06 -1.58 -24.35
CA GLU A 254 -5.86 -1.97 -25.75
C GLU A 254 -4.46 -2.57 -26.02
N ARG A 255 -3.49 -2.40 -25.11
CA ARG A 255 -2.13 -2.95 -25.23
C ARG A 255 -1.93 -4.32 -24.60
N LEU A 256 -2.87 -4.83 -23.86
CA LEU A 256 -2.89 -6.25 -23.50
C LEU A 256 -3.07 -7.03 -24.80
N GLY A 257 -1.99 -7.60 -25.31
CA GLY A 257 -2.02 -8.37 -26.55
C GLY A 257 -3.10 -9.44 -26.50
N GLU A 258 -3.77 -9.72 -27.64
CA GLU A 258 -4.85 -10.72 -27.74
C GLU A 258 -4.48 -12.09 -27.13
N LYS A 259 -3.20 -12.43 -27.08
CA LYS A 259 -2.67 -13.66 -26.44
C LYS A 259 -2.79 -13.61 -24.91
N GLU A 260 -2.51 -12.47 -24.27
CA GLU A 260 -2.54 -12.34 -22.80
C GLU A 260 -3.99 -12.18 -22.31
N GLN A 261 -4.81 -11.42 -23.03
CA GLN A 261 -6.26 -11.41 -22.81
C GLN A 261 -6.85 -12.82 -22.96
N GLY A 262 -6.41 -13.58 -23.98
CA GLY A 262 -6.83 -14.95 -24.22
C GLY A 262 -6.45 -15.91 -23.08
N GLN A 263 -5.31 -15.71 -22.40
CA GLN A 263 -4.88 -16.53 -21.25
C GLN A 263 -5.69 -16.22 -19.99
N LEU A 264 -5.93 -14.94 -19.69
CA LEU A 264 -6.77 -14.51 -18.57
C LEU A 264 -8.22 -15.01 -18.74
N TRP A 265 -8.79 -14.90 -19.94
CA TRP A 265 -10.13 -15.41 -20.25
C TRP A 265 -10.21 -16.96 -20.24
N ARG A 266 -9.14 -17.67 -20.56
CA ARG A 266 -9.08 -19.15 -20.44
C ARG A 266 -9.03 -19.56 -18.99
N ALA A 267 -8.19 -18.93 -18.16
CA ALA A 267 -8.12 -19.19 -16.74
C ALA A 267 -9.48 -18.94 -16.04
N ALA A 268 -10.14 -17.81 -16.31
CA ALA A 268 -11.46 -17.51 -15.80
C ALA A 268 -12.53 -18.53 -16.26
N ARG A 269 -12.47 -19.01 -17.50
CA ARG A 269 -13.38 -20.06 -18.03
C ARG A 269 -13.15 -21.42 -17.38
N ASP A 270 -11.91 -21.80 -17.08
CA ASP A 270 -11.60 -23.10 -16.47
C ASP A 270 -12.06 -23.15 -15.01
N VAL A 271 -11.94 -22.05 -14.27
CA VAL A 271 -12.52 -21.90 -12.93
C VAL A 271 -14.05 -22.08 -12.98
N ASN A 272 -14.71 -21.46 -13.94
CA ASN A 272 -16.17 -21.57 -14.11
C ASN A 272 -16.63 -22.98 -14.56
N ARG A 273 -15.82 -23.72 -15.31
CA ARG A 273 -16.08 -25.13 -15.67
C ARG A 273 -15.97 -26.08 -14.49
N GLN A 274 -15.06 -25.83 -13.56
CA GLN A 274 -14.92 -26.64 -12.34
C GLN A 274 -16.07 -26.40 -11.37
N LYS A 275 -16.60 -25.18 -11.26
CA LYS A 275 -17.82 -24.87 -10.46
C LYS A 275 -19.06 -25.62 -10.96
N LYS A 276 -19.23 -25.82 -12.28
CA LYS A 276 -20.38 -26.54 -12.86
C LYS A 276 -20.36 -28.05 -12.62
N ARG A 277 -19.30 -28.64 -12.10
CA ARG A 277 -19.18 -30.10 -11.80
C ARG A 277 -19.52 -30.46 -10.35
N ARG A 278 -19.84 -29.51 -9.47
CA ARG A 278 -20.33 -29.80 -8.11
C ARG A 278 -21.86 -29.76 -8.09
N PRO A 279 -22.55 -30.78 -7.56
CA PRO A 279 -24.01 -30.74 -7.43
C PRO A 279 -24.40 -29.65 -6.43
N SER A 280 -25.34 -28.81 -6.84
CA SER A 280 -25.85 -27.67 -6.05
C SER A 280 -26.59 -28.14 -4.80
N PRO A 281 -26.39 -27.58 -3.62
CA PRO A 281 -27.34 -27.71 -2.52
C PRO A 281 -28.68 -27.02 -2.88
N LYS A 282 -29.80 -27.63 -2.50
CA LYS A 282 -31.15 -27.10 -2.74
C LYS A 282 -31.31 -25.72 -2.09
N PRO A 283 -31.96 -24.75 -2.78
CA PRO A 283 -32.16 -23.41 -2.24
C PRO A 283 -33.20 -23.36 -1.12
N PRO A 284 -33.04 -22.50 -0.12
CA PRO A 284 -34.12 -22.09 0.77
C PRO A 284 -35.09 -21.19 0.01
N ARG A 285 -36.38 -21.27 0.40
CA ARG A 285 -37.49 -20.56 -0.23
C ARG A 285 -37.34 -19.04 -0.19
N GLU A 286 -37.60 -18.42 -1.33
CA GLU A 286 -37.57 -16.98 -1.58
C GLU A 286 -38.62 -16.22 -0.74
N ASN A 287 -38.19 -15.02 -0.35
CA ASN A 287 -39.09 -13.94 0.03
C ASN A 287 -38.79 -12.72 -0.88
N PRO A 288 -39.76 -12.16 -1.60
CA PRO A 288 -39.50 -11.15 -2.60
C PRO A 288 -39.57 -9.76 -1.99
N MET A 289 -38.53 -8.95 -2.20
CA MET A 289 -38.57 -7.53 -2.53
C MET A 289 -37.24 -6.79 -2.42
N ARG A 290 -37.02 -6.04 -3.50
CA ARG A 290 -36.18 -4.86 -3.74
C ARG A 290 -34.85 -5.06 -4.49
N GLY A 291 -34.95 -4.64 -5.74
CA GLY A 291 -33.84 -4.49 -6.64
C GLY A 291 -32.89 -3.35 -6.25
N ASN A 292 -31.64 -3.55 -6.57
CA ASN A 292 -30.77 -2.48 -7.09
C ASN A 292 -29.58 -3.10 -7.84
N VAL A 293 -29.40 -2.61 -9.05
CA VAL A 293 -28.43 -3.08 -10.04
C VAL A 293 -27.11 -2.32 -9.88
N ARG A 294 -25.98 -3.00 -10.05
CA ARG A 294 -24.62 -2.49 -10.28
C ARG A 294 -23.59 -2.41 -9.13
N ARG A 295 -23.74 -3.16 -8.05
CA ARG A 295 -22.59 -3.42 -7.13
C ARG A 295 -21.93 -4.78 -7.33
N ASP A 296 -22.57 -5.68 -8.06
CA ASP A 296 -22.23 -7.11 -8.09
C ASP A 296 -20.99 -7.46 -8.94
N SER A 297 -20.49 -6.58 -9.80
CA SER A 297 -19.44 -6.95 -10.72
C SER A 297 -18.02 -6.88 -10.13
N ILE A 298 -17.75 -5.96 -9.22
CA ILE A 298 -16.42 -5.80 -8.61
C ILE A 298 -16.25 -6.76 -7.44
N GLU A 299 -17.26 -6.93 -6.61
CA GLU A 299 -17.26 -7.89 -5.51
C GLU A 299 -17.14 -9.34 -6.01
N SER A 300 -17.82 -9.67 -7.11
CA SER A 300 -17.71 -10.98 -7.77
C SER A 300 -16.32 -11.26 -8.32
N VAL A 301 -15.67 -10.27 -8.91
CA VAL A 301 -14.29 -10.41 -9.41
C VAL A 301 -13.28 -10.58 -8.26
N ILE A 302 -13.46 -9.86 -7.16
CA ILE A 302 -12.63 -9.99 -5.96
C ILE A 302 -12.79 -11.39 -5.35
N GLU A 303 -14.00 -11.91 -5.24
CA GLU A 303 -14.29 -13.24 -4.69
C GLU A 303 -13.74 -14.38 -5.56
N GLU A 304 -13.77 -14.20 -6.89
CA GLU A 304 -13.17 -15.16 -7.84
C GLU A 304 -11.63 -15.16 -7.77
N LEU A 305 -11.00 -14.01 -7.60
CA LEU A 305 -9.56 -13.86 -7.45
C LEU A 305 -9.07 -14.35 -6.07
N GLU A 306 -9.82 -14.11 -5.00
CA GLU A 306 -9.53 -14.69 -3.67
C GLU A 306 -9.59 -16.24 -3.71
N THR A 307 -10.51 -16.79 -4.48
CA THR A 307 -10.62 -18.25 -4.68
C THR A 307 -9.44 -18.80 -5.49
N TYR A 308 -8.94 -18.05 -6.46
CA TYR A 308 -7.77 -18.44 -7.26
C TYR A 308 -6.48 -18.45 -6.43
N ILE A 309 -6.25 -17.39 -5.62
CA ILE A 309 -5.10 -17.28 -4.72
C ILE A 309 -5.16 -18.35 -3.61
N GLY A 310 -6.34 -18.62 -3.05
CA GLY A 310 -6.54 -19.66 -2.03
C GLY A 310 -6.34 -21.09 -2.53
N ASN A 311 -6.44 -21.35 -3.83
CA ASN A 311 -6.18 -22.65 -4.43
C ASN A 311 -4.70 -22.90 -4.75
N ILE A 312 -3.89 -21.84 -4.90
CA ILE A 312 -2.43 -21.93 -5.05
C ILE A 312 -1.79 -22.38 -3.73
N ASP A 313 -2.31 -21.95 -2.58
CA ASP A 313 -1.81 -22.31 -1.25
C ASP A 313 -2.20 -23.74 -0.80
N ARG A 314 -3.15 -24.41 -1.45
CA ARG A 314 -3.59 -25.78 -1.10
C ARG A 314 -2.86 -26.88 -1.85
N ASN A 315 -2.07 -26.54 -2.85
CA ASN A 315 -1.34 -27.50 -3.67
C ASN A 315 0.17 -27.53 -3.37
N LYS A 316 0.56 -27.15 -2.13
CA LYS A 316 1.91 -27.37 -1.60
C LYS A 316 1.90 -28.29 -0.41
#